data_a6d2ad1e9f37d6e954e413230a3a42d1
#
_entry.id   a6d2ad1e9f37d6e954e413230a3a42d1
#
_cell.length_a   1.000
_cell.length_b   1.000
_cell.length_c   1.000
_cell.angle_alpha   90.00
_cell.angle_beta   90.00
_cell.angle_gamma   90.00
#
_symmetry.space_group_name_H-M   'P 1'
#
loop_
_entity.id
_entity.type
_entity.pdbx_description
1 polymer ?
#
loop_
_entity_poly.entity_id
_entity_poly.type
_entity_poly.pdbx_seq_one_letter_code
_entity_poly.pdbx_strand_id
1 'polypeptide(L)'
;DTIAMLGAAASGDLDVLVLLGSDPLSDVPDADLAERGLAGAGTVIAVEMLPNASTLAHADLVLPAAAPTEVDGTFTNLEGRVSVAEQKVTPPGTARADWMIAAELALRLGADLGVESPESIRAEIAAVSPVHAELTETALADGRVEGVLISGSSIEAPSVSASTTPANDSYSLRLVAARRMYDNGTMLQASASSAGLAASVKVTLNPADFEKLGLDAGTVVKVISGRGELMAPLAADFGVPAGSAMIPANAPGSNANTLIDASASVTDVRVERA
;
A
#
# COMPACT_ATOMS: atom_id res chain seq x y z
N ASP A 1 1.09 10.49 -9.80
CA ASP A 1 1.29 9.33 -8.94
C ASP A 1 1.12 9.71 -7.46
N THR A 2 1.13 8.74 -6.55
CA THR A 2 0.91 8.95 -5.12
C THR A 2 1.94 9.89 -4.50
N ILE A 3 3.21 9.77 -4.86
CA ILE A 3 4.30 10.64 -4.35
C ILE A 3 4.06 12.09 -4.76
N ALA A 4 3.67 12.33 -6.02
CA ALA A 4 3.36 13.68 -6.49
C ALA A 4 2.11 14.27 -5.81
N MET A 5 1.06 13.45 -5.56
CA MET A 5 -0.13 13.91 -4.83
C MET A 5 0.20 14.29 -3.38
N LEU A 6 0.97 13.46 -2.68
CA LEU A 6 1.40 13.77 -1.32
C LEU A 6 2.34 14.98 -1.27
N GLY A 7 3.22 15.16 -2.28
CA GLY A 7 4.05 16.35 -2.42
C GLY A 7 3.23 17.63 -2.62
N ALA A 8 2.23 17.60 -3.49
CA ALA A 8 1.32 18.72 -3.70
C ALA A 8 0.50 19.04 -2.43
N ALA A 9 0.00 18.02 -1.75
CA ALA A 9 -0.70 18.20 -0.48
C ALA A 9 0.22 18.82 0.59
N ALA A 10 1.46 18.33 0.71
CA ALA A 10 2.46 18.88 1.64
C ALA A 10 2.82 20.36 1.37
N SER A 11 2.69 20.79 0.12
CA SER A 11 2.88 22.19 -0.30
C SER A 11 1.63 23.06 -0.12
N GLY A 12 0.50 22.47 0.29
CA GLY A 12 -0.78 23.17 0.43
C GLY A 12 -1.50 23.43 -0.90
N ASP A 13 -1.12 22.70 -1.97
CA ASP A 13 -1.71 22.85 -3.31
C ASP A 13 -2.96 21.99 -3.51
N LEU A 14 -3.34 21.18 -2.52
CA LEU A 14 -4.55 20.34 -2.56
C LEU A 14 -5.52 20.74 -1.45
N ASP A 15 -6.70 21.18 -1.86
CA ASP A 15 -7.80 21.48 -0.93
C ASP A 15 -8.41 20.21 -0.33
N VAL A 16 -8.48 19.14 -1.12
CA VAL A 16 -9.07 17.86 -0.70
C VAL A 16 -8.20 16.69 -1.13
N LEU A 17 -7.92 15.79 -0.22
CA LEU A 17 -7.29 14.51 -0.47
C LEU A 17 -8.24 13.38 -0.08
N VAL A 18 -8.52 12.46 -1.01
CA VAL A 18 -9.40 11.32 -0.77
C VAL A 18 -8.56 10.04 -0.67
N LEU A 19 -8.69 9.32 0.43
CA LEU A 19 -8.09 8.02 0.66
C LEU A 19 -9.14 6.93 0.36
N LEU A 20 -8.87 6.08 -0.61
CA LEU A 20 -9.75 4.97 -1.00
C LEU A 20 -9.09 3.64 -0.58
N GLY A 21 -9.46 3.12 0.59
CA GLY A 21 -8.91 1.87 1.11
C GLY A 21 -7.38 1.90 1.23
N SER A 22 -6.79 3.03 1.65
CA SER A 22 -5.34 3.20 1.63
C SER A 22 -4.78 3.78 2.93
N ASP A 23 -3.59 3.31 3.32
CA ASP A 23 -2.87 3.76 4.51
C ASP A 23 -1.50 4.33 4.13
N PRO A 24 -1.42 5.58 3.64
CA PRO A 24 -0.16 6.19 3.22
C PRO A 24 0.92 6.18 4.29
N LEU A 25 0.60 6.35 5.57
CA LEU A 25 1.57 6.30 6.66
C LEU A 25 2.27 4.94 6.78
N SER A 26 1.56 3.86 6.46
CA SER A 26 2.11 2.50 6.52
C SER A 26 2.70 2.03 5.20
N ASP A 27 2.15 2.46 4.07
CA ASP A 27 2.41 1.86 2.76
C ASP A 27 3.37 2.67 1.88
N VAL A 28 3.46 4.00 2.06
CA VAL A 28 4.31 4.84 1.21
C VAL A 28 5.76 4.73 1.65
N PRO A 29 6.68 4.41 0.72
CA PRO A 29 8.12 4.52 0.99
C PRO A 29 8.51 6.00 1.13
N ASP A 30 8.72 6.49 2.27
CA ASP A 30 8.91 7.86 2.76
C ASP A 30 7.73 8.27 3.66
N ALA A 31 7.77 7.78 4.89
CA ALA A 31 6.72 8.07 5.87
C ALA A 31 6.66 9.57 6.24
N ASP A 32 7.79 10.29 6.16
CA ASP A 32 7.82 11.74 6.39
C ASP A 32 7.04 12.51 5.31
N LEU A 33 7.17 12.12 4.05
CA LEU A 33 6.38 12.70 2.97
C LEU A 33 4.89 12.40 3.15
N ALA A 34 4.55 11.15 3.53
CA ALA A 34 3.16 10.77 3.79
C ALA A 34 2.54 11.61 4.93
N GLU A 35 3.26 11.75 6.04
CA GLU A 35 2.84 12.56 7.20
C GLU A 35 2.61 14.02 6.80
N ARG A 36 3.59 14.64 6.11
CA ARG A 36 3.48 16.03 5.67
C ARG A 36 2.37 16.23 4.63
N GLY A 37 2.19 15.25 3.73
CA GLY A 37 1.13 15.30 2.73
C GLY A 37 -0.26 15.23 3.35
N LEU A 38 -0.48 14.31 4.29
CA LEU A 38 -1.74 14.19 5.01
C LEU A 38 -2.03 15.42 5.88
N ALA A 39 -1.02 15.94 6.57
CA ALA A 39 -1.15 17.14 7.41
C ALA A 39 -1.32 18.43 6.60
N GLY A 40 -0.81 18.48 5.37
CA GLY A 40 -0.84 19.67 4.50
C GLY A 40 -2.08 19.78 3.62
N ALA A 41 -2.86 18.69 3.45
CA ALA A 41 -4.12 18.74 2.73
C ALA A 41 -5.16 19.59 3.48
N GLY A 42 -5.95 20.38 2.77
CA GLY A 42 -7.00 21.20 3.37
C GLY A 42 -8.12 20.40 4.04
N THR A 43 -8.47 19.25 3.47
CA THR A 43 -9.41 18.24 4.01
C THR A 43 -9.00 16.86 3.58
N VAL A 44 -8.98 15.92 4.50
CA VAL A 44 -8.73 14.49 4.24
C VAL A 44 -10.03 13.71 4.40
N ILE A 45 -10.49 13.08 3.33
CA ILE A 45 -11.66 12.20 3.33
C ILE A 45 -11.18 10.76 3.19
N ALA A 46 -11.49 9.90 4.15
CA ALA A 46 -11.19 8.48 4.10
C ALA A 46 -12.45 7.65 3.78
N VAL A 47 -12.37 6.83 2.75
CA VAL A 47 -13.38 5.81 2.41
C VAL A 47 -12.79 4.47 2.79
N GLU A 48 -13.18 3.95 3.95
CA GLU A 48 -12.47 2.85 4.59
C GLU A 48 -13.42 1.80 5.18
N MET A 49 -13.03 0.54 5.03
CA MET A 49 -13.70 -0.57 5.68
C MET A 49 -13.32 -0.67 7.18
N LEU A 50 -12.06 -0.42 7.48
CA LEU A 50 -11.49 -0.46 8.83
C LEU A 50 -10.58 0.74 9.04
N PRO A 51 -10.64 1.42 10.20
CA PRO A 51 -9.75 2.55 10.48
C PRO A 51 -8.28 2.06 10.51
N ASN A 52 -7.43 2.77 9.81
CA ASN A 52 -5.98 2.56 9.72
C ASN A 52 -5.22 3.74 10.33
N ALA A 53 -3.87 3.70 10.29
CA ALA A 53 -3.04 4.74 10.89
C ALA A 53 -3.32 6.13 10.29
N SER A 54 -3.40 6.23 8.96
CA SER A 54 -3.68 7.49 8.26
C SER A 54 -5.06 8.05 8.57
N THR A 55 -6.07 7.18 8.59
CA THR A 55 -7.46 7.54 8.94
C THR A 55 -7.54 8.09 10.36
N LEU A 56 -6.94 7.38 11.33
CA LEU A 56 -7.02 7.76 12.73
C LEU A 56 -6.25 9.05 13.05
N ALA A 57 -5.17 9.33 12.32
CA ALA A 57 -4.33 10.50 12.57
C ALA A 57 -4.80 11.76 11.82
N HIS A 58 -5.33 11.62 10.60
CA HIS A 58 -5.49 12.76 9.70
C HIS A 58 -6.86 12.90 9.04
N ALA A 59 -7.75 11.89 9.06
CA ALA A 59 -9.03 12.02 8.36
C ALA A 59 -9.97 12.99 9.08
N ASP A 60 -10.42 14.01 8.36
CA ASP A 60 -11.48 14.93 8.81
C ASP A 60 -12.87 14.31 8.65
N LEU A 61 -13.04 13.45 7.64
CA LEU A 61 -14.28 12.74 7.36
C LEU A 61 -13.98 11.28 7.03
N VAL A 62 -14.72 10.36 7.66
CA VAL A 62 -14.65 8.93 7.37
C VAL A 62 -15.99 8.47 6.82
N LEU A 63 -15.97 7.88 5.62
CA LEU A 63 -17.12 7.28 4.98
C LEU A 63 -16.97 5.76 5.02
N PRO A 64 -17.89 5.03 5.67
CA PRO A 64 -17.73 3.59 5.87
C PRO A 64 -17.96 2.83 4.57
N ALA A 65 -16.91 2.15 4.10
CA ALA A 65 -16.92 1.27 2.94
C ALA A 65 -17.31 -0.16 3.35
N ALA A 66 -17.97 -0.86 2.43
CA ALA A 66 -18.29 -2.28 2.62
C ALA A 66 -17.09 -3.18 2.25
N ALA A 67 -17.02 -4.35 2.90
CA ALA A 67 -15.99 -5.34 2.64
C ALA A 67 -16.20 -6.03 1.27
N PRO A 68 -15.14 -6.66 0.69
CA PRO A 68 -15.26 -7.38 -0.59
C PRO A 68 -16.32 -8.48 -0.62
N THR A 69 -16.67 -9.06 0.52
CA THR A 69 -17.74 -10.07 0.65
C THR A 69 -19.14 -9.47 0.83
N GLU A 70 -19.21 -8.16 0.98
CA GLU A 70 -20.43 -7.40 1.28
C GLU A 70 -20.92 -6.60 0.07
N VAL A 71 -20.28 -6.75 -1.10
CA VAL A 71 -20.60 -6.03 -2.34
C VAL A 71 -20.61 -6.97 -3.53
N ASP A 72 -21.40 -6.61 -4.54
CA ASP A 72 -21.30 -7.17 -5.87
C ASP A 72 -20.31 -6.37 -6.71
N GLY A 73 -19.51 -7.06 -7.53
CA GLY A 73 -18.52 -6.41 -8.39
C GLY A 73 -17.71 -7.38 -9.23
N THR A 74 -16.64 -6.87 -9.80
CA THR A 74 -15.67 -7.68 -10.56
C THR A 74 -14.26 -7.32 -10.11
N PHE A 75 -13.37 -8.32 -10.11
CA PHE A 75 -11.95 -8.15 -9.83
C PHE A 75 -11.13 -8.64 -11.03
N THR A 76 -10.13 -7.86 -11.40
CA THR A 76 -9.17 -8.24 -12.44
C THR A 76 -7.85 -8.61 -11.79
N ASN A 77 -7.35 -9.82 -12.06
CA ASN A 77 -6.06 -10.27 -11.55
C ASN A 77 -4.90 -9.84 -12.45
N LEU A 78 -3.66 -10.21 -12.07
CA LEU A 78 -2.44 -9.87 -12.82
C LEU A 78 -2.37 -10.48 -14.22
N GLU A 79 -3.12 -11.56 -14.51
CA GLU A 79 -3.23 -12.12 -15.86
C GLU A 79 -4.16 -11.31 -16.77
N GLY A 80 -4.91 -10.34 -16.22
CA GLY A 80 -6.02 -9.73 -16.91
C GLY A 80 -7.30 -10.58 -16.88
N ARG A 81 -7.41 -11.49 -15.93
CA ARG A 81 -8.61 -12.34 -15.75
C ARG A 81 -9.60 -11.64 -14.85
N VAL A 82 -10.79 -11.40 -15.36
CA VAL A 82 -11.90 -10.76 -14.66
C VAL A 82 -12.80 -11.83 -14.05
N SER A 83 -12.98 -11.77 -12.75
CA SER A 83 -13.86 -12.66 -12.00
C SER A 83 -14.98 -11.89 -11.33
N VAL A 84 -16.17 -12.46 -11.28
CA VAL A 84 -17.33 -11.88 -10.58
C VAL A 84 -17.20 -12.16 -9.08
N ALA A 85 -17.39 -11.13 -8.28
CA ALA A 85 -17.62 -11.25 -6.85
C ALA A 85 -19.09 -10.96 -6.56
N GLU A 86 -19.74 -11.87 -5.85
CA GLU A 86 -21.12 -11.71 -5.41
C GLU A 86 -21.18 -11.40 -3.93
N GLN A 87 -22.04 -10.50 -3.54
CA GLN A 87 -22.34 -10.23 -2.15
C GLN A 87 -22.80 -11.51 -1.42
N LYS A 88 -22.16 -11.83 -0.31
CA LYS A 88 -22.49 -12.99 0.54
C LYS A 88 -22.93 -12.59 1.94
N VAL A 89 -22.59 -11.39 2.37
CA VAL A 89 -22.89 -10.87 3.71
C VAL A 89 -23.46 -9.46 3.56
N THR A 90 -24.42 -9.12 4.41
CA THR A 90 -24.95 -7.74 4.44
C THR A 90 -23.93 -6.81 5.10
N PRO A 91 -23.61 -5.64 4.51
CA PRO A 91 -22.75 -4.65 5.14
C PRO A 91 -23.28 -4.21 6.50
N PRO A 92 -22.44 -4.01 7.51
CA PRO A 92 -22.87 -3.56 8.83
C PRO A 92 -23.20 -2.06 8.84
N GLY A 93 -24.19 -1.67 9.61
CA GLY A 93 -24.51 -0.26 9.88
C GLY A 93 -24.83 0.54 8.62
N THR A 94 -24.04 1.56 8.34
CA THR A 94 -24.17 2.46 7.17
C THR A 94 -23.11 2.19 6.09
N ALA A 95 -22.32 1.13 6.23
CA ALA A 95 -21.33 0.76 5.24
C ALA A 95 -21.99 0.40 3.90
N ARG A 96 -21.39 0.82 2.81
CA ARG A 96 -21.90 0.60 1.45
C ARG A 96 -20.76 0.49 0.44
N ALA A 97 -21.06 0.00 -0.75
CA ALA A 97 -20.06 -0.11 -1.81
C ALA A 97 -19.47 1.26 -2.16
N ASP A 98 -18.18 1.30 -2.48
CA ASP A 98 -17.43 2.54 -2.79
C ASP A 98 -18.06 3.33 -3.93
N TRP A 99 -18.58 2.63 -4.97
CA TRP A 99 -19.25 3.30 -6.07
C TRP A 99 -20.54 4.01 -5.64
N MET A 100 -21.29 3.50 -4.66
CA MET A 100 -22.47 4.16 -4.11
C MET A 100 -22.09 5.41 -3.33
N ILE A 101 -20.98 5.37 -2.60
CA ILE A 101 -20.42 6.53 -1.89
C ILE A 101 -20.02 7.60 -2.91
N ALA A 102 -19.31 7.21 -3.98
CA ALA A 102 -18.90 8.12 -5.05
C ALA A 102 -20.09 8.75 -5.76
N ALA A 103 -21.12 7.96 -6.12
CA ALA A 103 -22.32 8.45 -6.77
C ALA A 103 -23.09 9.45 -5.88
N GLU A 104 -23.24 9.15 -4.59
CA GLU A 104 -23.92 10.06 -3.66
C GLU A 104 -23.12 11.36 -3.45
N LEU A 105 -21.81 11.29 -3.32
CA LEU A 105 -20.96 12.47 -3.23
C LEU A 105 -21.09 13.35 -4.49
N ALA A 106 -21.01 12.74 -5.67
CA ALA A 106 -21.18 13.47 -6.93
C ALA A 106 -22.54 14.16 -7.02
N LEU A 107 -23.63 13.45 -6.67
CA LEU A 107 -24.98 14.01 -6.68
C LEU A 107 -25.11 15.20 -5.72
N ARG A 108 -24.52 15.13 -4.52
CA ARG A 108 -24.51 16.24 -3.55
C ARG A 108 -23.69 17.44 -4.02
N LEU A 109 -22.68 17.19 -4.86
CA LEU A 109 -21.88 18.22 -5.52
C LEU A 109 -22.51 18.75 -6.81
N GLY A 110 -23.71 18.27 -7.17
CA GLY A 110 -24.47 18.73 -8.33
C GLY A 110 -24.15 17.99 -9.63
N ALA A 111 -23.47 16.85 -9.57
CA ALA A 111 -23.15 15.99 -10.72
C ALA A 111 -23.83 14.64 -10.57
N ASP A 112 -24.68 14.25 -11.53
CA ASP A 112 -25.23 12.90 -11.60
C ASP A 112 -24.31 12.05 -12.48
N LEU A 113 -23.75 10.97 -11.91
CA LEU A 113 -22.88 10.03 -12.62
C LEU A 113 -23.67 9.03 -13.47
N GLY A 114 -25.00 8.94 -13.32
CA GLY A 114 -25.84 8.01 -14.08
C GLY A 114 -25.58 6.53 -13.76
N VAL A 115 -24.91 6.22 -12.64
CA VAL A 115 -24.59 4.84 -12.23
C VAL A 115 -25.59 4.38 -11.19
N GLU A 116 -26.34 3.31 -11.50
CA GLU A 116 -27.40 2.79 -10.65
C GLU A 116 -27.14 1.35 -10.17
N SER A 117 -26.18 0.66 -10.81
CA SER A 117 -25.86 -0.73 -10.50
C SER A 117 -24.45 -1.13 -10.95
N PRO A 118 -23.90 -2.24 -10.44
CA PRO A 118 -22.64 -2.79 -10.94
C PRO A 118 -22.64 -3.08 -12.44
N GLU A 119 -23.81 -3.48 -13.00
CA GLU A 119 -23.98 -3.73 -14.43
C GLU A 119 -23.84 -2.43 -15.25
N SER A 120 -24.43 -1.32 -14.79
CA SER A 120 -24.31 -0.02 -15.48
C SER A 120 -22.87 0.48 -15.46
N ILE A 121 -22.15 0.26 -14.34
CA ILE A 121 -20.72 0.60 -14.21
C ILE A 121 -19.88 -0.25 -15.18
N ARG A 122 -20.12 -1.56 -15.25
CA ARG A 122 -19.41 -2.44 -16.20
C ARG A 122 -19.66 -2.05 -17.64
N ALA A 123 -20.89 -1.69 -17.99
CA ALA A 123 -21.23 -1.22 -19.32
C ALA A 123 -20.44 0.07 -19.68
N GLU A 124 -20.32 1.01 -18.75
CA GLU A 124 -19.51 2.21 -18.95
C GLU A 124 -18.02 1.88 -19.06
N ILE A 125 -17.49 1.01 -18.21
CA ILE A 125 -16.09 0.53 -18.30
C ILE A 125 -15.83 -0.07 -19.68
N ALA A 126 -16.73 -0.93 -20.18
CA ALA A 126 -16.61 -1.53 -21.51
C ALA A 126 -16.64 -0.48 -22.63
N ALA A 127 -17.39 0.59 -22.47
CA ALA A 127 -17.49 1.67 -23.46
C ALA A 127 -16.23 2.56 -23.50
N VAL A 128 -15.58 2.80 -22.35
CA VAL A 128 -14.43 3.74 -22.25
C VAL A 128 -13.08 3.04 -22.26
N SER A 129 -13.04 1.73 -21.97
CA SER A 129 -11.80 0.94 -21.89
C SER A 129 -11.76 -0.11 -22.98
N PRO A 130 -10.94 0.07 -24.03
CA PRO A 130 -10.86 -0.89 -25.14
C PRO A 130 -10.53 -2.32 -24.72
N VAL A 131 -9.73 -2.50 -23.66
CA VAL A 131 -9.37 -3.84 -23.14
C VAL A 131 -10.54 -4.54 -22.47
N HIS A 132 -11.56 -3.81 -22.06
CA HIS A 132 -12.77 -4.35 -21.43
C HIS A 132 -13.98 -4.41 -22.38
N ALA A 133 -13.82 -3.99 -23.65
CA ALA A 133 -14.94 -3.88 -24.59
C ALA A 133 -15.69 -5.21 -24.83
N GLU A 134 -15.00 -6.36 -24.69
CA GLU A 134 -15.58 -7.69 -24.86
C GLU A 134 -16.17 -8.26 -23.54
N LEU A 135 -16.03 -7.54 -22.42
CA LEU A 135 -16.49 -7.97 -21.12
C LEU A 135 -18.00 -7.73 -20.98
N THR A 136 -18.80 -8.60 -21.56
CA THR A 136 -20.26 -8.55 -21.49
C THR A 136 -20.80 -9.36 -20.32
N GLU A 137 -22.04 -9.10 -19.91
CA GLU A 137 -22.71 -9.89 -18.87
C GLU A 137 -22.81 -11.39 -19.27
N THR A 138 -22.99 -11.69 -20.57
CA THR A 138 -22.98 -13.06 -21.08
C THR A 138 -21.59 -13.69 -20.90
N ALA A 139 -20.52 -12.98 -21.28
CA ALA A 139 -19.16 -13.50 -21.13
C ALA A 139 -18.81 -13.75 -19.65
N LEU A 140 -19.26 -12.88 -18.73
CA LEU A 140 -19.07 -13.06 -17.30
C LEU A 140 -19.88 -14.23 -16.76
N ALA A 141 -21.10 -14.46 -17.23
CA ALA A 141 -21.93 -15.59 -16.85
C ALA A 141 -21.32 -16.92 -17.33
N ASP A 142 -20.84 -16.98 -18.56
CA ASP A 142 -20.16 -18.16 -19.14
C ASP A 142 -18.81 -18.41 -18.45
N GLY A 143 -18.09 -17.35 -18.09
CA GLY A 143 -16.80 -17.39 -17.37
C GLY A 143 -16.90 -17.46 -15.84
N ARG A 144 -18.07 -17.73 -15.27
CA ARG A 144 -18.32 -17.63 -13.82
C ARG A 144 -17.35 -18.44 -12.95
N VAL A 145 -16.89 -19.60 -13.42
CA VAL A 145 -15.99 -20.48 -12.66
C VAL A 145 -14.53 -20.11 -12.87
N GLU A 146 -14.13 -19.85 -14.11
CA GLU A 146 -12.72 -19.64 -14.48
C GLU A 146 -12.36 -18.17 -14.65
N GLY A 147 -13.34 -17.27 -14.65
CA GLY A 147 -13.18 -15.87 -15.02
C GLY A 147 -13.03 -15.67 -16.53
N VAL A 148 -13.12 -14.42 -16.96
CA VAL A 148 -12.98 -14.01 -18.37
C VAL A 148 -11.62 -13.37 -18.56
N LEU A 149 -10.79 -13.91 -19.44
CA LEU A 149 -9.52 -13.31 -19.79
C LEU A 149 -9.75 -12.16 -20.78
N ILE A 150 -9.46 -10.94 -20.36
CA ILE A 150 -9.50 -9.78 -21.25
C ILE A 150 -8.24 -9.76 -22.13
N SER A 151 -8.44 -9.50 -23.42
CA SER A 151 -7.33 -9.38 -24.37
C SER A 151 -6.59 -8.07 -24.09
N GLY A 152 -5.48 -8.14 -23.33
CA GLY A 152 -4.64 -6.99 -23.14
C GLY A 152 -4.03 -6.51 -24.45
N SER A 153 -4.10 -5.22 -24.76
CA SER A 153 -3.13 -4.65 -25.70
C SER A 153 -1.74 -4.90 -25.10
N SER A 154 -0.80 -5.38 -25.90
CA SER A 154 0.59 -5.47 -25.46
C SER A 154 1.05 -4.07 -25.04
N ILE A 155 1.11 -3.83 -23.74
CA ILE A 155 1.75 -2.64 -23.23
C ILE A 155 3.25 -2.86 -23.49
N GLU A 156 3.81 -2.06 -24.38
CA GLU A 156 5.26 -2.05 -24.55
C GLU A 156 5.88 -1.68 -23.21
N ALA A 157 6.66 -2.61 -22.65
CA ALA A 157 7.29 -2.36 -21.36
C ALA A 157 8.14 -1.09 -21.47
N PRO A 158 7.98 -0.11 -20.57
CA PRO A 158 8.78 1.10 -20.62
C PRO A 158 10.26 0.69 -20.59
N SER A 159 11.06 1.27 -21.48
CA SER A 159 12.50 1.06 -21.49
C SER A 159 13.07 1.63 -20.19
N VAL A 160 13.40 0.74 -19.26
CA VAL A 160 14.05 1.14 -18.00
C VAL A 160 15.53 1.31 -18.30
N SER A 161 16.01 2.55 -18.31
CA SER A 161 17.45 2.81 -18.30
C SER A 161 18.05 2.23 -17.04
N ALA A 162 19.08 1.40 -17.15
CA ALA A 162 19.79 0.87 -16.01
C ALA A 162 20.30 2.03 -15.15
N SER A 163 19.73 2.22 -13.96
CA SER A 163 20.24 3.17 -13.00
C SER A 163 21.55 2.62 -12.43
N THR A 164 22.62 3.42 -12.47
CA THR A 164 23.85 3.07 -11.76
C THR A 164 23.59 3.22 -10.26
N THR A 165 23.56 2.09 -9.57
CA THR A 165 23.43 2.09 -8.10
C THR A 165 24.69 2.70 -7.49
N PRO A 166 24.58 3.77 -6.67
CA PRO A 166 25.73 4.32 -5.96
C PRO A 166 26.41 3.26 -5.12
N ALA A 167 27.75 3.29 -5.02
CA ALA A 167 28.47 2.41 -4.10
C ALA A 167 28.22 2.83 -2.65
N ASN A 168 28.13 1.84 -1.74
CA ASN A 168 28.08 2.12 -0.31
C ASN A 168 29.42 2.71 0.15
N ASP A 169 29.38 3.59 1.13
CA ASP A 169 30.59 3.95 1.85
C ASP A 169 31.03 2.80 2.82
N SER A 170 32.20 2.94 3.43
CA SER A 170 32.79 1.88 4.26
C SER A 170 32.04 1.63 5.57
N TYR A 171 31.10 2.48 5.93
CA TYR A 171 30.38 2.48 7.22
C TYR A 171 28.87 2.31 7.07
N SER A 172 28.37 2.28 5.84
CA SER A 172 26.96 2.15 5.57
C SER A 172 26.60 0.78 5.00
N LEU A 173 25.36 0.38 5.26
CA LEU A 173 24.73 -0.80 4.69
C LEU A 173 23.56 -0.35 3.80
N ARG A 174 23.36 -1.03 2.67
CA ARG A 174 22.21 -0.75 1.81
C ARG A 174 20.94 -1.26 2.49
N LEU A 175 19.96 -0.37 2.69
CA LEU A 175 18.66 -0.75 3.20
C LEU A 175 17.91 -1.61 2.18
N VAL A 176 17.41 -2.76 2.61
CA VAL A 176 16.46 -3.60 1.88
C VAL A 176 15.17 -3.65 2.71
N ALA A 177 14.21 -2.83 2.34
CA ALA A 177 12.87 -2.86 2.92
C ALA A 177 11.98 -3.78 2.08
N ALA A 178 11.55 -4.91 2.65
CA ALA A 178 10.72 -5.88 1.95
C ALA A 178 9.46 -6.21 2.74
N ARG A 179 8.31 -6.27 2.06
CA ARG A 179 7.05 -6.73 2.68
C ARG A 179 7.12 -8.24 2.92
N ARG A 180 6.45 -8.68 3.97
CA ARG A 180 6.21 -10.08 4.29
C ARG A 180 4.76 -10.44 3.98
N MET A 181 4.47 -11.74 3.87
CA MET A 181 3.10 -12.22 3.69
C MET A 181 2.18 -11.79 4.83
N TYR A 182 2.70 -11.81 6.05
CA TYR A 182 2.00 -11.35 7.26
C TYR A 182 2.76 -10.15 7.80
N ASP A 183 2.15 -8.98 7.73
CA ASP A 183 2.70 -7.70 8.18
C ASP A 183 1.73 -6.98 9.13
N ASN A 184 1.90 -5.69 9.35
CA ASN A 184 1.01 -4.87 10.17
C ASN A 184 -0.20 -4.33 9.38
N GLY A 185 -0.57 -4.96 8.27
CA GLY A 185 -1.71 -4.55 7.44
C GLY A 185 -3.02 -4.55 8.21
N THR A 186 -3.86 -3.55 7.96
CA THR A 186 -5.08 -3.26 8.73
C THR A 186 -6.01 -4.46 8.85
N MET A 187 -6.27 -5.17 7.74
CA MET A 187 -7.16 -6.36 7.76
C MET A 187 -6.58 -7.51 8.58
N LEU A 188 -5.26 -7.71 8.50
CA LEU A 188 -4.60 -8.76 9.27
C LEU A 188 -4.67 -8.46 10.78
N GLN A 189 -4.36 -7.21 11.14
CA GLN A 189 -4.35 -6.78 12.54
C GLN A 189 -5.76 -6.70 13.16
N ALA A 190 -6.77 -6.41 12.36
CA ALA A 190 -8.17 -6.43 12.81
C ALA A 190 -8.70 -7.86 13.04
N SER A 191 -8.01 -8.89 12.55
CA SER A 191 -8.39 -10.29 12.75
C SER A 191 -7.66 -10.89 13.94
N ALA A 192 -8.36 -11.12 15.03
CA ALA A 192 -7.79 -11.69 16.26
C ALA A 192 -7.08 -13.06 16.04
N SER A 193 -7.54 -13.85 15.06
CA SER A 193 -6.92 -15.14 14.72
C SER A 193 -5.66 -15.02 13.88
N SER A 194 -5.46 -13.93 13.18
CA SER A 194 -4.39 -13.75 12.20
C SER A 194 -3.32 -12.75 12.63
N ALA A 195 -3.65 -11.79 13.49
CA ALA A 195 -2.73 -10.74 13.93
C ALA A 195 -1.40 -11.28 14.48
N GLY A 196 -1.46 -12.41 15.22
CA GLY A 196 -0.28 -13.07 15.77
C GLY A 196 0.66 -13.72 14.74
N LEU A 197 0.27 -13.80 13.45
CA LEU A 197 1.13 -14.33 12.39
C LEU A 197 2.17 -13.30 11.92
N ALA A 198 1.93 -12.01 12.16
CA ALA A 198 2.87 -10.95 11.83
C ALA A 198 4.05 -10.95 12.80
N ALA A 199 5.24 -11.26 12.30
CA ALA A 199 6.44 -11.23 13.11
C ALA A 199 6.88 -9.79 13.40
N SER A 200 7.37 -9.54 14.61
CA SER A 200 7.95 -8.25 15.01
C SER A 200 9.13 -7.85 14.11
N VAL A 201 9.39 -6.56 14.07
CA VAL A 201 10.54 -6.00 13.34
C VAL A 201 11.85 -6.60 13.81
N LYS A 202 12.77 -6.81 12.87
CA LYS A 202 14.18 -7.18 13.12
C LYS A 202 15.07 -6.53 12.08
N VAL A 203 16.26 -6.13 12.49
CA VAL A 203 17.35 -5.77 11.56
C VAL A 203 18.14 -7.03 11.29
N THR A 204 18.13 -7.49 10.06
CA THR A 204 18.83 -8.72 9.67
C THR A 204 20.01 -8.37 8.77
N LEU A 205 21.19 -8.82 9.14
CA LEU A 205 22.44 -8.61 8.43
C LEU A 205 23.01 -9.92 7.92
N ASN A 206 23.87 -9.82 6.91
CA ASN A 206 24.76 -10.94 6.59
C ASN A 206 25.66 -11.28 7.80
N PRO A 207 25.95 -12.56 8.10
CA PRO A 207 26.80 -12.94 9.22
C PRO A 207 28.14 -12.20 9.26
N ALA A 208 28.78 -11.97 8.10
CA ALA A 208 30.05 -11.26 8.04
C ALA A 208 29.95 -9.77 8.46
N ASP A 209 28.82 -9.12 8.22
CA ASP A 209 28.56 -7.75 8.66
C ASP A 209 28.07 -7.71 10.12
N PHE A 210 27.31 -8.71 10.51
CA PHE A 210 26.89 -8.91 11.91
C PHE A 210 28.10 -9.06 12.85
N GLU A 211 29.07 -9.90 12.49
CA GLU A 211 30.31 -10.13 13.30
C GLU A 211 31.13 -8.86 13.50
N LYS A 212 31.17 -7.96 12.50
CA LYS A 212 31.88 -6.66 12.59
C LYS A 212 31.32 -5.75 13.68
N LEU A 213 30.02 -5.89 14.00
CA LEU A 213 29.40 -5.07 15.06
C LEU A 213 29.82 -5.52 16.47
N GLY A 214 30.28 -6.75 16.66
CA GLY A 214 30.65 -7.28 17.97
C GLY A 214 29.49 -7.33 18.97
N LEU A 215 28.27 -7.54 18.48
CA LEU A 215 27.05 -7.59 19.28
C LEU A 215 26.40 -8.98 19.18
N ASP A 216 25.64 -9.33 20.22
CA ASP A 216 24.89 -10.57 20.26
C ASP A 216 23.57 -10.47 19.50
N ALA A 217 23.08 -11.59 18.96
CA ALA A 217 21.76 -11.67 18.36
C ALA A 217 20.68 -11.32 19.40
N GLY A 218 19.68 -10.56 18.96
CA GLY A 218 18.63 -10.03 19.84
C GLY A 218 18.98 -8.72 20.54
N THR A 219 20.24 -8.27 20.48
CA THR A 219 20.60 -6.92 20.97
C THR A 219 19.80 -5.88 20.20
N VAL A 220 19.16 -4.95 20.90
CA VAL A 220 18.48 -3.82 20.28
C VAL A 220 19.54 -2.87 19.72
N VAL A 221 19.43 -2.58 18.45
CA VAL A 221 20.29 -1.65 17.71
C VAL A 221 19.49 -0.48 17.19
N LYS A 222 20.17 0.64 17.00
CA LYS A 222 19.67 1.82 16.31
C LYS A 222 20.08 1.74 14.85
N VAL A 223 19.12 1.88 13.95
CA VAL A 223 19.33 2.02 12.51
C VAL A 223 19.04 3.45 12.12
N ILE A 224 19.98 4.09 11.45
CA ILE A 224 19.95 5.53 11.15
C ILE A 224 20.12 5.72 9.65
N SER A 225 19.27 6.54 9.06
CA SER A 225 19.40 7.05 7.70
C SER A 225 19.46 8.57 7.67
N GLY A 226 19.49 9.18 6.49
CA GLY A 226 19.34 10.63 6.34
C GLY A 226 17.95 11.16 6.67
N ARG A 227 16.93 10.28 6.76
CA ARG A 227 15.53 10.64 7.03
C ARG A 227 15.12 10.43 8.48
N GLY A 228 15.65 9.42 9.13
CA GLY A 228 15.23 9.10 10.48
C GLY A 228 15.98 7.94 11.10
N GLU A 229 15.44 7.46 12.20
CA GLU A 229 16.00 6.35 12.94
C GLU A 229 14.91 5.37 13.39
N LEU A 230 15.29 4.11 13.55
CA LEU A 230 14.45 3.09 14.17
C LEU A 230 15.26 2.19 15.10
N MET A 231 14.56 1.61 16.06
CA MET A 231 15.12 0.66 17.01
C MET A 231 14.57 -0.73 16.74
N ALA A 232 15.45 -1.74 16.61
CA ALA A 232 15.00 -3.12 16.42
C ALA A 232 16.04 -4.13 16.90
N PRO A 233 15.63 -5.36 17.26
CA PRO A 233 16.53 -6.44 17.58
C PRO A 233 17.38 -6.85 16.37
N LEU A 234 18.67 -7.09 16.59
CA LEU A 234 19.63 -7.52 15.59
C LEU A 234 19.53 -9.04 15.34
N ALA A 235 19.60 -9.43 14.08
CA ALA A 235 19.66 -10.83 13.66
C ALA A 235 20.69 -11.03 12.55
N ALA A 236 21.11 -12.27 12.32
CA ALA A 236 21.99 -12.66 11.22
C ALA A 236 21.29 -13.69 10.33
N ASP A 237 21.47 -13.56 9.01
CA ASP A 237 20.96 -14.52 8.03
C ASP A 237 21.84 -14.52 6.77
N PHE A 238 22.26 -15.70 6.31
CA PHE A 238 23.04 -15.85 5.07
C PHE A 238 22.27 -15.47 3.81
N GLY A 239 20.92 -15.42 3.86
CA GLY A 239 20.08 -14.98 2.76
C GLY A 239 20.17 -13.47 2.51
N VAL A 240 20.71 -12.68 3.45
CA VAL A 240 20.94 -11.25 3.28
C VAL A 240 22.30 -11.04 2.61
N PRO A 241 22.40 -10.32 1.48
CA PRO A 241 23.67 -10.02 0.84
C PRO A 241 24.59 -9.20 1.76
N ALA A 242 25.90 -9.47 1.71
CA ALA A 242 26.89 -8.67 2.44
C ALA A 242 26.81 -7.20 1.99
N GLY A 243 26.98 -6.28 2.93
CA GLY A 243 26.81 -4.84 2.70
C GLY A 243 25.34 -4.37 2.70
N SER A 244 24.40 -5.22 3.11
CA SER A 244 22.98 -4.89 3.19
C SER A 244 22.40 -5.08 4.59
N ALA A 245 21.42 -4.25 4.94
CA ALA A 245 20.59 -4.39 6.13
C ALA A 245 19.14 -4.61 5.68
N MET A 246 18.59 -5.80 5.98
CA MET A 246 17.20 -6.12 5.67
C MET A 246 16.32 -5.81 6.86
N ILE A 247 15.29 -4.99 6.63
CA ILE A 247 14.27 -4.62 7.61
C ILE A 247 12.90 -4.85 6.97
N PRO A 248 11.99 -5.61 7.60
CA PRO A 248 10.65 -5.76 7.05
C PRO A 248 9.93 -4.41 6.97
N ALA A 249 9.36 -4.11 5.82
CA ALA A 249 8.42 -3.00 5.71
C ALA A 249 7.15 -3.33 6.48
N ASN A 250 6.55 -2.32 7.11
CA ASN A 250 5.27 -2.42 7.82
C ASN A 250 5.20 -3.62 8.80
N ALA A 251 6.24 -3.84 9.61
CA ALA A 251 6.22 -4.86 10.66
C ALA A 251 5.62 -4.31 11.96
N PRO A 252 4.96 -5.15 12.78
CA PRO A 252 4.53 -4.73 14.11
C PRO A 252 5.71 -4.18 14.93
N GLY A 253 5.52 -2.98 15.48
CA GLY A 253 6.49 -2.28 16.33
C GLY A 253 7.42 -1.32 15.61
N SER A 254 7.54 -1.36 14.28
CA SER A 254 8.29 -0.36 13.51
C SER A 254 8.01 -0.45 12.02
N ASN A 255 8.18 0.68 11.32
CA ASN A 255 8.05 0.75 9.87
C ASN A 255 9.36 1.24 9.24
N ALA A 256 9.95 0.41 8.37
CA ALA A 256 11.17 0.75 7.64
C ALA A 256 11.01 1.99 6.72
N ASN A 257 9.79 2.35 6.36
CA ASN A 257 9.49 3.53 5.54
C ASN A 257 9.92 4.85 6.21
N THR A 258 10.09 4.88 7.54
CA THR A 258 10.65 6.04 8.27
C THR A 258 12.11 6.33 7.93
N LEU A 259 12.82 5.36 7.36
CA LEU A 259 14.23 5.50 6.96
C LEU A 259 14.37 5.90 5.49
N ILE A 260 13.32 5.79 4.67
CA ILE A 260 13.39 5.91 3.22
C ILE A 260 13.19 7.35 2.77
N ASP A 261 14.00 7.76 1.79
CA ASP A 261 13.80 8.97 1.00
C ASP A 261 13.33 8.57 -0.40
N ALA A 262 12.07 8.85 -0.73
CA ALA A 262 11.50 8.51 -2.03
C ALA A 262 12.15 9.27 -3.21
N SER A 263 12.86 10.36 -2.95
CA SER A 263 13.60 11.11 -3.99
C SER A 263 14.95 10.46 -4.35
N ALA A 264 15.45 9.55 -3.50
CA ALA A 264 16.72 8.86 -3.72
C ALA A 264 16.48 7.47 -4.34
N SER A 265 17.37 7.06 -5.24
CA SER A 265 17.29 5.74 -5.88
C SER A 265 17.56 4.57 -4.91
N VAL A 266 18.24 4.86 -3.82
CA VAL A 266 18.60 3.89 -2.77
C VAL A 266 18.67 4.61 -1.42
N THR A 267 18.50 3.85 -0.34
CA THR A 267 18.70 4.32 1.03
C THR A 267 19.84 3.56 1.67
N ASP A 268 20.82 4.27 2.19
CA ASP A 268 21.90 3.71 2.98
C ASP A 268 21.67 4.00 4.48
N VAL A 269 21.97 3.03 5.31
CA VAL A 269 21.76 3.09 6.76
C VAL A 269 23.01 2.72 7.53
N ARG A 270 23.15 3.27 8.72
CA ARG A 270 24.13 2.85 9.71
C ARG A 270 23.42 2.08 10.82
N VAL A 271 24.09 1.04 11.33
CA VAL A 271 23.60 0.23 12.44
C VAL A 271 24.54 0.43 13.61
N GLU A 272 24.02 0.95 14.70
CA GLU A 272 24.78 1.33 15.89
C GLU A 272 24.16 0.68 17.13
N ARG A 273 24.96 0.52 18.16
CA ARG A 273 24.44 0.09 19.47
C ARG A 273 23.48 1.15 20.00
N ALA A 274 22.33 0.72 20.53
CA ALA A 274 21.34 1.58 21.14
C ALA A 274 21.80 2.18 22.47
#